data_2b9daefc8f20eb1c629755ae58ffd59b
#
_entry.id   2b9daefc8f20eb1c629755ae58ffd59b
#
_cell.length_a   1.000
_cell.length_b   1.000
_cell.length_c   1.000
_cell.angle_alpha   90.00
_cell.angle_beta   90.00
_cell.angle_gamma   90.00
#
_symmetry.space_group_name_H-M   'P 1'
#
loop_
_entity.id
_entity.type
_entity.pdbx_description
1 polymer ?
#
loop_
_entity_poly.entity_id
_entity_poly.type
_entity_poly.pdbx_seq_one_letter_code
_entity_poly.pdbx_strand_id
1 'polypeptide(L)' 'EMYLEVRVTNAAAIHIYEKAGFNEIGRRKNYYLTKAGKEDAILMALPLFKK' A
#
# COMPACT_ATOMS: atom_id res chain seq x y z
N GLU A 1 14.44 -4.84 -2.77
CA GLU A 1 13.25 -4.19 -2.25
C GLU A 1 12.02 -5.01 -2.51
N MET A 2 11.07 -4.91 -1.62
CA MET A 2 9.76 -5.53 -1.81
C MET A 2 8.71 -4.46 -2.02
N TYR A 3 7.81 -4.71 -2.95
CA TYR A 3 6.75 -3.77 -3.28
C TYR A 3 5.40 -4.43 -3.11
N LEU A 4 4.41 -3.64 -2.70
CA LEU A 4 3.04 -4.13 -2.62
C LEU A 4 2.07 -3.00 -2.92
N GLU A 5 0.82 -3.37 -3.18
CA GLU A 5 -0.26 -2.43 -3.34
C GLU A 5 -1.36 -2.79 -2.34
N VAL A 6 -1.98 -1.77 -1.77
CA VAL A 6 -3.05 -1.99 -0.81
C VAL A 6 -4.12 -0.94 -1.04
N ARG A 7 -5.38 -1.33 -0.79
CA ARG A 7 -6.49 -0.39 -0.93
C ARG A 7 -6.38 0.70 0.12
N VAL A 8 -6.67 1.93 -0.28
CA VAL A 8 -6.58 3.08 0.62
C VAL A 8 -7.51 2.93 1.83
N THR A 9 -8.61 2.21 1.68
CA THR A 9 -9.56 2.01 2.78
C THR A 9 -9.19 0.87 3.72
N ASN A 10 -8.15 0.10 3.37
CA ASN A 10 -7.74 -1.03 4.20
C ASN A 10 -6.73 -0.58 5.25
N ALA A 11 -7.23 0.20 6.22
CA ALA A 11 -6.37 0.80 7.24
C ALA A 11 -5.62 -0.24 8.06
N ALA A 12 -6.25 -1.37 8.33
CA ALA A 12 -5.61 -2.42 9.13
C ALA A 12 -4.38 -2.98 8.41
N ALA A 13 -4.49 -3.24 7.10
CA ALA A 13 -3.37 -3.75 6.34
C ALA A 13 -2.26 -2.72 6.24
N ILE A 14 -2.63 -1.46 5.99
CA ILE A 14 -1.66 -0.37 5.90
C ILE A 14 -0.86 -0.29 7.20
N HIS A 15 -1.56 -0.34 8.33
CA HIS A 15 -0.92 -0.27 9.63
C HIS A 15 0.07 -1.43 9.85
N ILE A 16 -0.34 -2.64 9.46
CA ILE A 16 0.53 -3.82 9.60
C ILE A 16 1.78 -3.65 8.75
N TYR A 17 1.63 -3.19 7.51
CA TYR A 17 2.77 -3.01 6.63
C TYR A 17 3.70 -1.91 7.11
N GLU A 18 3.13 -0.82 7.61
CA GLU A 18 3.97 0.25 8.16
C GLU A 18 4.78 -0.23 9.36
N LYS A 19 4.17 -1.03 10.22
CA LYS A 19 4.90 -1.60 11.35
C LYS A 19 5.99 -2.55 10.92
N ALA A 20 5.81 -3.20 9.78
CA ALA A 20 6.83 -4.10 9.24
C ALA A 20 7.96 -3.35 8.54
N GLY A 21 7.82 -2.04 8.35
CA GLY A 21 8.87 -1.24 7.75
C GLY A 21 8.58 -0.74 6.34
N PHE A 22 7.39 -1.03 5.82
CA PHE A 22 7.02 -0.53 4.51
C PHE A 22 6.71 0.97 4.58
N ASN A 23 7.06 1.67 3.51
CA ASN A 23 6.79 3.10 3.37
C ASN A 23 5.95 3.34 2.14
N GLU A 24 5.05 4.31 2.23
CA GLU A 24 4.25 4.70 1.08
C GLU A 24 5.15 5.41 0.07
N ILE A 25 5.14 4.95 -1.18
CA ILE A 25 5.96 5.54 -2.24
C ILE A 25 5.13 6.14 -3.36
N GLY A 26 3.83 5.94 -3.35
CA GLY A 26 2.96 6.50 -4.36
C GLY A 26 1.54 6.03 -4.21
N ARG A 27 0.69 6.50 -5.11
CA ARG A 27 -0.71 6.11 -5.15
C ARG A 27 -1.18 5.98 -6.57
N ARG A 28 -2.09 5.02 -6.81
CA ARG A 28 -2.78 4.90 -8.08
C ARG A 28 -4.24 5.24 -7.86
N LYS A 29 -4.72 6.25 -8.55
CA LYS A 29 -6.10 6.68 -8.39
C LYS A 29 -7.04 5.74 -9.11
N ASN A 30 -8.18 5.45 -8.45
CA ASN A 30 -9.26 4.66 -9.03
C ASN A 30 -8.79 3.29 -9.52
N TYR A 31 -7.84 2.69 -8.79
CA TYR A 31 -7.23 1.45 -9.22
C TYR A 31 -8.11 0.23 -8.97
N TYR A 32 -8.81 0.22 -7.85
CA TYR A 32 -9.70 -0.88 -7.51
C TYR A 32 -11.14 -0.51 -7.81
N LEU A 33 -11.87 -1.46 -8.40
CA LEU A 33 -13.29 -1.30 -8.63
C LEU A 33 -14.02 -2.03 -7.51
N THR A 34 -14.85 -1.31 -6.77
CA THR A 34 -15.62 -1.85 -5.66
C THR A 34 -17.10 -1.61 -5.88
N LYS A 35 -17.93 -2.20 -5.02
CA LYS A 35 -19.36 -1.99 -5.09
C LYS A 35 -19.73 -0.54 -4.80
N ALA A 36 -18.92 0.13 -3.99
CA ALA A 36 -19.17 1.52 -3.65
C ALA A 36 -18.58 2.49 -4.67
N GLY A 37 -17.88 1.97 -5.69
CA GLY A 37 -17.22 2.78 -6.68
C GLY A 37 -15.76 2.40 -6.81
N LYS A 38 -14.93 3.35 -7.20
CA LYS A 38 -13.51 3.11 -7.39
C LYS A 38 -12.72 3.54 -6.16
N GLU A 39 -11.69 2.80 -5.86
CA GLU A 39 -10.78 3.11 -4.74
C GLU A 39 -9.37 3.28 -5.24
N ASP A 40 -8.64 4.14 -4.55
CA ASP A 40 -7.23 4.32 -4.83
C ASP A 40 -6.43 3.16 -4.24
N ALA A 41 -5.28 2.92 -4.84
CA ALA A 41 -4.30 1.98 -4.31
C ALA A 41 -3.12 2.77 -3.77
N ILE A 42 -2.59 2.29 -2.64
CA ILE A 42 -1.37 2.84 -2.08
C ILE A 42 -0.25 1.89 -2.43
N LEU A 43 0.81 2.43 -3.01
CA LEU A 43 2.01 1.67 -3.33
C LEU A 43 2.99 1.79 -2.17
N MET A 44 3.46 0.66 -1.69
CA MET A 44 4.38 0.64 -0.55
C MET A 44 5.61 -0.17 -0.90
N ALA A 45 6.73 0.21 -0.30
CA ALA A 45 7.98 -0.48 -0.52
C ALA A 45 8.68 -0.74 0.80
N LEU A 46 9.32 -1.89 0.87
CA LEU A 46 10.15 -2.26 2.00
C LEU A 46 11.59 -2.30 1.52
N PRO A 47 12.43 -1.36 1.97
CA PRO A 47 13.83 -1.40 1.58
C PRO A 47 14.53 -2.56 2.28
N LEU A 48 15.32 -3.28 1.52
CA LEU A 48 16.10 -4.39 2.05
C LEU A 48 17.54 -3.97 2.07
N PHE A 49 18.04 -3.65 3.25
CA PHE A 49 19.40 -3.21 3.41
C PHE A 49 20.29 -4.35 3.84
N LYS A 50 21.47 -4.34 3.29
CA LYS A 50 22.51 -5.23 3.78
C LYS A 50 23.63 -4.40 4.34
N LYS A 51 24.08 -4.85 5.46
CA LYS A 51 25.21 -4.19 6.11
C LYS A 51 26.44 -5.04 6.06
#